data_db3dee07fce6459758490e23dfc32752
#
_entry.id   db3dee07fce6459758490e23dfc32752
#
_cell.length_a   1.000
_cell.length_b   1.000
_cell.length_c   1.000
_cell.angle_alpha   90.00
_cell.angle_beta   90.00
_cell.angle_gamma   90.00
#
_symmetry.space_group_name_H-M   'P 1'
#
loop_
_entity.id
_entity.type
_entity.pdbx_description
1 polymer ?
#
loop_
_entity_poly.entity_id
_entity_poly.type
_entity_poly.pdbx_seq_one_letter_code
_entity_poly.pdbx_strand_id
1 'polypeptide(L)'
;MSTFPGSPKLLKGGIVLVDPGSGAVRGAIAFQYNPETLSRSFQVQAAGGEGGDRSQALRVKGPAVESYKLDVVVSAADQLEHPSENPTAVEHGILPQLSLLESLVQPSSAQLISNNALADSGALEILPMETPLPLLVWGRSRIAPVRVTDLSITEEAFDPLLHPIQAKVSLGLRVLSVDDLGFSHKGGSLFMAYLQQKEQLAKRIPAASLSVFGLGGLP
;
A
#
# COMPACT_ATOMS: atom_id res chain seq x y z
N MET A 1 23.34 9.60 -5.52
CA MET A 1 23.05 10.09 -4.14
C MET A 1 24.14 11.06 -3.76
N SER A 2 23.81 12.31 -3.47
CA SER A 2 24.80 13.28 -2.96
C SER A 2 25.29 12.79 -1.60
N THR A 3 26.55 12.38 -1.53
CA THR A 3 27.24 11.93 -0.31
C THR A 3 27.83 13.11 0.45
N PHE A 4 27.02 14.11 0.79
CA PHE A 4 27.48 15.10 1.76
C PHE A 4 27.53 14.41 3.13
N PRO A 5 28.73 14.40 3.79
CA PRO A 5 28.82 13.91 5.18
C PRO A 5 27.88 14.73 6.05
N GLY A 6 26.88 14.06 6.65
CA GLY A 6 25.86 14.72 7.48
C GLY A 6 24.50 14.95 6.83
N SER A 7 24.30 14.65 5.55
CA SER A 7 22.96 14.64 4.96
C SER A 7 22.08 13.58 5.64
N PRO A 8 20.88 13.93 6.14
CA PRO A 8 19.99 12.95 6.72
C PRO A 8 19.62 11.92 5.67
N LYS A 9 19.72 10.62 6.01
CA LYS A 9 19.24 9.55 5.14
C LYS A 9 17.71 9.66 5.04
N LEU A 10 17.23 10.11 3.88
CA LEU A 10 15.81 10.17 3.60
C LEU A 10 15.27 8.74 3.49
N LEU A 11 14.31 8.40 4.35
CA LEU A 11 13.56 7.15 4.22
C LEU A 11 12.59 7.30 3.05
N LYS A 12 12.63 6.33 2.14
CA LYS A 12 11.68 6.27 1.03
C LYS A 12 10.44 5.47 1.47
N GLY A 13 9.26 5.96 1.10
CA GLY A 13 8.04 5.17 1.13
C GLY A 13 8.06 4.13 0.02
N GLY A 14 7.19 3.11 0.11
CA GLY A 14 7.15 2.08 -0.92
C GLY A 14 6.08 1.02 -0.69
N ILE A 15 6.03 0.08 -1.62
CA ILE A 15 5.19 -1.12 -1.53
C ILE A 15 6.10 -2.34 -1.45
N VAL A 16 5.87 -3.17 -0.46
CA VAL A 16 6.56 -4.45 -0.28
C VAL A 16 5.57 -5.57 -0.54
N LEU A 17 5.95 -6.51 -1.40
CA LEU A 17 5.17 -7.69 -1.71
C LEU A 17 5.61 -8.84 -0.80
N VAL A 18 4.67 -9.42 -0.09
CA VAL A 18 4.92 -10.58 0.73
C VAL A 18 4.08 -11.77 0.29
N ASP A 19 4.63 -12.93 0.44
CA ASP A 19 3.90 -14.18 0.30
C ASP A 19 2.91 -14.32 1.46
N PRO A 20 1.60 -14.47 1.21
CA PRO A 20 0.60 -14.50 2.26
C PRO A 20 0.75 -15.71 3.21
N GLY A 21 1.24 -16.84 2.71
CA GLY A 21 1.44 -18.05 3.50
C GLY A 21 2.71 -18.04 4.35
N SER A 22 3.87 -17.76 3.71
CA SER A 22 5.18 -17.80 4.37
C SER A 22 5.57 -16.46 5.01
N GLY A 23 5.02 -15.33 4.54
CA GLY A 23 5.44 -13.98 4.92
C GLY A 23 6.79 -13.57 4.30
N ALA A 24 7.33 -14.36 3.37
CA ALA A 24 8.58 -14.04 2.68
C ALA A 24 8.41 -12.84 1.76
N VAL A 25 9.39 -11.95 1.72
CA VAL A 25 9.40 -10.82 0.80
C VAL A 25 9.67 -11.33 -0.61
N ARG A 26 8.74 -11.08 -1.53
CA ARG A 26 8.85 -11.43 -2.96
C ARG A 26 9.39 -10.28 -3.81
N GLY A 27 9.19 -9.04 -3.36
CA GLY A 27 9.67 -7.86 -4.06
C GLY A 27 9.40 -6.60 -3.26
N ALA A 28 10.07 -5.52 -3.62
CA ALA A 28 9.86 -4.21 -3.02
C ALA A 28 10.04 -3.12 -4.07
N ILE A 29 9.12 -2.17 -4.07
CA ILE A 29 9.15 -0.98 -4.92
C ILE A 29 9.32 0.21 -3.99
N ALA A 30 10.50 0.83 -4.02
CA ALA A 30 10.73 2.09 -3.33
C ALA A 30 10.33 3.25 -4.24
N PHE A 31 9.58 4.20 -3.71
CA PHE A 31 9.26 5.42 -4.45
C PHE A 31 10.52 6.27 -4.59
N GLN A 32 10.83 6.70 -5.80
CA GLN A 32 12.04 7.50 -6.06
C GLN A 32 12.02 8.78 -5.25
N TYR A 33 10.92 9.50 -5.32
CA TYR A 33 10.61 10.66 -4.51
C TYR A 33 9.39 10.38 -3.68
N ASN A 34 9.45 10.69 -2.38
CA ASN A 34 8.25 10.63 -1.56
C ASN A 34 7.26 11.67 -2.09
N PRO A 35 5.98 11.32 -2.33
CA PRO A 35 4.99 12.28 -2.76
C PRO A 35 4.81 13.39 -1.71
N GLU A 36 4.53 14.60 -2.18
CA GLU A 36 4.26 15.74 -1.30
C GLU A 36 3.00 15.53 -0.45
N THR A 37 2.05 14.79 -0.99
CA THR A 37 0.77 14.51 -0.33
C THR A 37 0.49 13.02 -0.26
N LEU A 38 -0.02 12.60 0.90
CA LEU A 38 -0.58 11.27 1.11
C LEU A 38 -1.99 11.45 1.67
N SER A 39 -2.99 11.34 0.81
CA SER A 39 -4.40 11.45 1.21
C SER A 39 -4.87 10.16 1.87
N ARG A 40 -5.65 10.32 2.94
CA ARG A 40 -6.21 9.19 3.70
C ARG A 40 -7.65 9.46 4.05
N SER A 41 -8.52 8.50 3.79
CA SER A 41 -9.94 8.56 4.12
C SER A 41 -10.37 7.35 4.93
N PHE A 42 -11.39 7.56 5.77
CA PHE A 42 -11.97 6.51 6.61
C PHE A 42 -13.48 6.49 6.40
N GLN A 43 -14.01 5.32 6.05
CA GLN A 43 -15.43 5.06 6.03
C GLN A 43 -15.80 4.29 7.30
N VAL A 44 -16.51 4.94 8.20
CA VAL A 44 -16.91 4.36 9.48
C VAL A 44 -18.00 3.31 9.26
N GLN A 45 -17.84 2.16 9.88
CA GLN A 45 -18.85 1.10 9.89
C GLN A 45 -19.72 1.22 11.15
N ALA A 46 -20.67 2.17 11.15
CA ALA A 46 -21.57 2.37 12.27
C ALA A 46 -22.54 1.19 12.45
N ALA A 47 -22.88 0.87 13.70
CA ALA A 47 -23.96 -0.05 14.03
C ALA A 47 -25.30 0.71 13.95
N GLY A 48 -26.25 0.23 13.14
CA GLY A 48 -27.56 0.88 12.94
C GLY A 48 -27.69 1.61 11.61
N GLY A 49 -28.86 1.53 10.97
CA GLY A 49 -29.24 2.32 9.79
C GLY A 49 -29.70 3.74 10.17
N GLU A 50 -29.99 4.56 9.15
CA GLU A 50 -30.59 5.88 9.30
C GLU A 50 -31.93 5.74 10.07
N GLY A 51 -31.98 6.22 11.31
CA GLY A 51 -33.13 6.05 12.23
C GLY A 51 -32.83 5.16 13.43
N GLY A 52 -31.55 4.91 13.71
CA GLY A 52 -31.05 3.97 14.69
C GLY A 52 -31.50 4.24 16.14
N ASP A 53 -31.68 3.14 16.84
CA ASP A 53 -31.87 3.09 18.26
C ASP A 53 -30.79 3.92 19.00
N ARG A 54 -31.19 4.73 19.95
CA ARG A 54 -30.28 5.57 20.78
C ARG A 54 -29.15 4.76 21.42
N SER A 55 -29.36 3.45 21.65
CA SER A 55 -28.37 2.51 22.20
C SER A 55 -27.20 2.23 21.25
N GLN A 56 -27.29 2.58 19.96
CA GLN A 56 -26.29 2.26 18.93
C GLN A 56 -25.51 3.49 18.42
N ALA A 57 -25.83 4.68 18.89
CA ALA A 57 -25.28 5.93 18.38
C ALA A 57 -23.73 6.03 18.37
N LEU A 58 -23.06 5.38 19.33
CA LEU A 58 -21.60 5.35 19.46
C LEU A 58 -20.97 3.98 19.16
N ARG A 59 -21.74 3.03 18.64
CA ARG A 59 -21.26 1.67 18.34
C ARG A 59 -20.80 1.55 16.91
N VAL A 60 -19.68 0.85 16.72
CA VAL A 60 -19.14 0.48 15.42
C VAL A 60 -19.19 -1.04 15.27
N LYS A 61 -19.43 -1.52 14.04
CA LYS A 61 -19.51 -2.95 13.73
C LYS A 61 -18.15 -3.60 13.59
N GLY A 62 -17.14 -2.80 13.21
CA GLY A 62 -15.78 -3.28 12.93
C GLY A 62 -14.82 -2.12 12.63
N PRO A 63 -13.61 -2.44 12.19
CA PRO A 63 -12.64 -1.45 11.76
C PRO A 63 -13.20 -0.59 10.62
N ALA A 64 -12.93 0.72 10.65
CA ALA A 64 -13.28 1.58 9.52
C ALA A 64 -12.51 1.15 8.27
N VAL A 65 -13.17 1.23 7.11
CA VAL A 65 -12.50 1.02 5.82
C VAL A 65 -11.58 2.21 5.57
N GLU A 66 -10.28 1.97 5.63
CA GLU A 66 -9.24 2.98 5.41
C GLU A 66 -8.74 2.89 3.97
N SER A 67 -8.66 4.03 3.30
CA SER A 67 -8.14 4.13 1.94
C SER A 67 -7.05 5.20 1.86
N TYR A 68 -6.04 4.93 1.03
CA TYR A 68 -4.97 5.86 0.69
C TYR A 68 -5.05 6.24 -0.78
N LYS A 69 -4.71 7.49 -1.08
CA LYS A 69 -4.44 7.95 -2.45
C LYS A 69 -3.10 8.68 -2.45
N LEU A 70 -2.24 8.34 -3.40
CA LEU A 70 -0.93 8.93 -3.54
C LEU A 70 -0.49 8.90 -5.01
N ASP A 71 0.24 9.95 -5.40
CA ASP A 71 0.87 10.08 -6.71
C ASP A 71 2.39 9.99 -6.49
N VAL A 72 3.02 9.03 -7.15
CA VAL A 72 4.46 8.77 -7.00
C VAL A 72 5.16 8.87 -8.34
N VAL A 73 6.43 9.24 -8.30
CA VAL A 73 7.31 9.22 -9.47
C VAL A 73 8.25 8.01 -9.34
N VAL A 74 8.29 7.21 -10.39
CA VAL A 74 9.29 6.15 -10.59
C VAL A 74 10.26 6.65 -11.65
N SER A 75 11.55 6.63 -11.37
CA SER A 75 12.57 7.14 -12.29
C SER A 75 13.86 6.32 -12.18
N ALA A 76 14.48 6.05 -13.31
CA ALA A 76 15.81 5.44 -13.39
C ALA A 76 16.94 6.45 -13.40
N ALA A 77 16.69 7.77 -13.29
CA ALA A 77 17.71 8.80 -13.45
C ALA A 77 18.94 8.56 -12.56
N ASP A 78 18.74 8.34 -11.24
CA ASP A 78 19.85 8.06 -10.32
C ASP A 78 20.62 6.77 -10.68
N GLN A 79 19.93 5.77 -11.25
CA GLN A 79 20.54 4.51 -11.64
C GLN A 79 21.35 4.66 -12.93
N LEU A 80 20.86 5.49 -13.84
CA LEU A 80 21.53 5.77 -15.12
C LEU A 80 22.76 6.69 -14.97
N GLU A 81 22.93 7.36 -13.84
CA GLU A 81 24.19 8.05 -13.49
C GLU A 81 25.34 7.05 -13.26
N HIS A 82 25.01 5.80 -12.88
CA HIS A 82 25.98 4.73 -12.63
C HIS A 82 25.66 3.50 -13.46
N PRO A 83 25.78 3.55 -14.80
CA PRO A 83 25.31 2.50 -15.71
C PRO A 83 26.00 1.15 -15.50
N SER A 84 27.27 1.14 -15.13
CA SER A 84 28.03 -0.10 -14.87
C SER A 84 27.52 -0.85 -13.64
N GLU A 85 26.91 -0.17 -12.67
CA GLU A 85 26.34 -0.77 -11.46
C GLU A 85 24.86 -1.15 -11.63
N ASN A 86 24.21 -0.63 -12.68
CA ASN A 86 22.77 -0.76 -12.90
C ASN A 86 22.44 -1.27 -14.32
N PRO A 87 22.94 -2.45 -14.75
CA PRO A 87 22.76 -2.93 -16.11
C PRO A 87 21.27 -3.11 -16.49
N THR A 88 20.42 -3.53 -15.57
CA THR A 88 18.98 -3.67 -15.79
C THR A 88 18.30 -2.34 -16.13
N ALA A 89 18.70 -1.24 -15.47
CA ALA A 89 18.15 0.09 -15.75
C ALA A 89 18.62 0.58 -17.12
N VAL A 90 19.83 0.24 -17.53
CA VAL A 90 20.38 0.57 -18.87
C VAL A 90 19.63 -0.20 -19.96
N GLU A 91 19.30 -1.47 -19.73
CA GLU A 91 18.68 -2.34 -20.73
C GLU A 91 17.17 -2.14 -20.85
N HIS A 92 16.49 -1.84 -19.73
CA HIS A 92 15.03 -1.86 -19.66
C HIS A 92 14.41 -0.58 -19.06
N GLY A 93 15.22 0.42 -18.68
CA GLY A 93 14.69 1.59 -17.98
C GLY A 93 13.99 1.22 -16.67
N ILE A 94 12.78 1.72 -16.49
CA ILE A 94 11.91 1.44 -15.33
C ILE A 94 10.87 0.33 -15.61
N LEU A 95 10.90 -0.33 -16.75
CA LEU A 95 9.93 -1.41 -17.08
C LEU A 95 9.83 -2.49 -16.00
N PRO A 96 10.93 -2.96 -15.37
CA PRO A 96 10.85 -3.95 -14.31
C PRO A 96 10.04 -3.47 -13.10
N GLN A 97 10.18 -2.19 -12.72
CA GLN A 97 9.43 -1.59 -11.62
C GLN A 97 7.94 -1.42 -11.98
N LEU A 98 7.63 -1.00 -13.20
CA LEU A 98 6.26 -0.89 -13.71
C LEU A 98 5.59 -2.26 -13.78
N SER A 99 6.26 -3.27 -14.33
CA SER A 99 5.76 -4.65 -14.39
C SER A 99 5.47 -5.23 -13.00
N LEU A 100 6.30 -4.89 -12.01
CA LEU A 100 6.04 -5.31 -10.62
C LEU A 100 4.80 -4.61 -10.04
N LEU A 101 4.57 -3.33 -10.36
CA LEU A 101 3.33 -2.62 -9.99
C LEU A 101 2.10 -3.23 -10.67
N GLU A 102 2.18 -3.55 -11.95
CA GLU A 102 1.10 -4.17 -12.70
C GLU A 102 0.75 -5.56 -12.15
N SER A 103 1.73 -6.30 -11.65
CA SER A 103 1.50 -7.62 -11.02
C SER A 103 0.65 -7.55 -9.75
N LEU A 104 0.45 -6.34 -9.17
CA LEU A 104 -0.45 -6.15 -8.02
C LEU A 104 -1.94 -6.21 -8.40
N VAL A 105 -2.24 -5.96 -9.68
CA VAL A 105 -3.62 -5.86 -10.18
C VAL A 105 -3.94 -6.94 -11.22
N GLN A 106 -2.96 -7.77 -11.59
CA GLN A 106 -3.12 -8.84 -12.56
C GLN A 106 -2.75 -10.19 -11.97
N PRO A 107 -3.49 -11.26 -12.32
CA PRO A 107 -3.08 -12.62 -11.99
C PRO A 107 -1.85 -13.02 -12.79
N SER A 108 -1.07 -13.97 -12.28
CA SER A 108 0.07 -14.51 -13.02
C SER A 108 -0.38 -15.33 -14.23
N SER A 109 0.42 -15.31 -15.29
CA SER A 109 0.15 -16.13 -16.49
C SER A 109 0.05 -17.62 -16.16
N ALA A 110 0.86 -18.12 -15.24
CA ALA A 110 0.81 -19.51 -14.78
C ALA A 110 -0.54 -19.86 -14.14
N GLN A 111 -1.11 -18.96 -13.33
CA GLN A 111 -2.44 -19.15 -12.75
C GLN A 111 -3.54 -19.16 -13.82
N LEU A 112 -3.46 -18.24 -14.80
CA LEU A 112 -4.43 -18.21 -15.91
C LEU A 112 -4.38 -19.52 -16.73
N ILE A 113 -3.17 -20.00 -17.05
CA ILE A 113 -2.99 -21.27 -17.78
C ILE A 113 -3.54 -22.45 -16.96
N SER A 114 -3.22 -22.49 -15.67
CA SER A 114 -3.71 -23.56 -14.77
C SER A 114 -5.24 -23.57 -14.68
N ASN A 115 -5.87 -22.40 -14.53
CA ASN A 115 -7.31 -22.29 -14.47
C ASN A 115 -7.99 -22.70 -15.78
N ASN A 116 -7.39 -22.34 -16.93
CA ASN A 116 -7.90 -22.79 -18.23
C ASN A 116 -7.83 -24.33 -18.35
N ALA A 117 -6.71 -24.93 -17.95
CA ALA A 117 -6.57 -26.40 -17.98
C ALA A 117 -7.58 -27.11 -17.06
N LEU A 118 -7.89 -26.52 -15.90
CA LEU A 118 -8.94 -27.03 -15.00
C LEU A 118 -10.34 -26.91 -15.64
N ALA A 119 -10.63 -25.79 -16.27
CA ALA A 119 -11.90 -25.58 -16.97
C ALA A 119 -12.06 -26.59 -18.14
N ASP A 120 -11.01 -26.81 -18.93
CA ASP A 120 -11.00 -27.80 -20.03
C ASP A 120 -11.18 -29.24 -19.52
N SER A 121 -10.75 -29.55 -18.31
CA SER A 121 -10.95 -30.85 -17.66
C SER A 121 -12.35 -31.05 -17.05
N GLY A 122 -13.24 -30.04 -17.14
CA GLY A 122 -14.61 -30.10 -16.62
C GLY A 122 -14.73 -29.73 -15.14
N ALA A 123 -13.70 -29.15 -14.52
CA ALA A 123 -13.79 -28.59 -13.18
C ALA A 123 -14.70 -27.35 -13.19
N LEU A 124 -15.82 -27.42 -12.45
CA LEU A 124 -16.83 -26.35 -12.40
C LEU A 124 -16.49 -25.22 -11.43
N GLU A 125 -15.50 -25.41 -10.57
CA GLU A 125 -15.13 -24.44 -9.54
C GLU A 125 -13.82 -23.73 -9.92
N ILE A 126 -13.94 -22.48 -10.36
CA ILE A 126 -12.78 -21.58 -10.58
C ILE A 126 -12.58 -20.83 -9.28
N LEU A 127 -11.59 -21.23 -8.49
CA LEU A 127 -11.22 -20.51 -7.28
C LEU A 127 -10.60 -19.16 -7.66
N PRO A 128 -11.00 -18.06 -6.99
CA PRO A 128 -10.34 -16.78 -7.15
C PRO A 128 -8.85 -16.91 -6.88
N MET A 129 -8.04 -16.31 -7.74
CA MET A 129 -6.59 -16.39 -7.64
C MET A 129 -6.07 -15.46 -6.54
N GLU A 130 -5.22 -15.99 -5.67
CA GLU A 130 -4.59 -15.21 -4.61
C GLU A 130 -3.34 -14.51 -5.16
N THR A 131 -3.31 -13.19 -5.03
CA THR A 131 -2.15 -12.36 -5.37
C THR A 131 -1.22 -12.22 -4.17
N PRO A 132 0.09 -11.91 -4.36
CA PRO A 132 0.95 -11.53 -3.25
C PRO A 132 0.32 -10.40 -2.43
N LEU A 133 0.50 -10.42 -1.10
CA LEU A 133 -0.02 -9.41 -0.21
C LEU A 133 0.84 -8.13 -0.28
N PRO A 134 0.32 -7.00 -0.79
CA PRO A 134 1.05 -5.75 -0.78
C PRO A 134 1.01 -5.11 0.61
N LEU A 135 2.13 -4.60 1.06
CA LEU A 135 2.26 -3.78 2.26
C LEU A 135 2.65 -2.36 1.86
N LEU A 136 1.84 -1.38 2.21
CA LEU A 136 2.24 0.01 2.15
C LEU A 136 3.20 0.28 3.31
N VAL A 137 4.44 0.64 2.99
CA VAL A 137 5.47 1.02 3.97
C VAL A 137 5.69 2.53 3.89
N TRP A 138 5.34 3.23 4.97
CA TRP A 138 5.49 4.68 5.08
C TRP A 138 6.21 5.03 6.38
N GLY A 139 7.51 4.76 6.38
CA GLY A 139 8.33 4.83 7.58
C GLY A 139 8.06 3.67 8.55
N ARG A 140 8.68 3.74 9.72
CA ARG A 140 8.62 2.65 10.72
C ARG A 140 7.28 2.50 11.40
N SER A 141 6.51 3.59 11.44
CA SER A 141 5.24 3.66 12.19
C SER A 141 4.01 3.39 11.33
N ARG A 142 4.17 3.17 10.03
CA ARG A 142 3.05 2.97 9.13
C ARG A 142 3.39 1.88 8.12
N ILE A 143 3.08 0.66 8.51
CA ILE A 143 3.17 -0.53 7.66
C ILE A 143 1.79 -1.16 7.68
N ALA A 144 1.08 -1.07 6.57
CA ALA A 144 -0.31 -1.53 6.48
C ALA A 144 -0.46 -2.53 5.34
N PRO A 145 -1.15 -3.66 5.56
CA PRO A 145 -1.56 -4.55 4.48
C PRO A 145 -2.62 -3.83 3.64
N VAL A 146 -2.42 -3.82 2.33
CA VAL A 146 -3.29 -3.09 1.42
C VAL A 146 -3.70 -3.94 0.22
N ARG A 147 -4.75 -3.52 -0.46
CA ARG A 147 -5.12 -3.94 -1.80
C ARG A 147 -5.14 -2.73 -2.70
N VAL A 148 -4.57 -2.86 -3.90
CA VAL A 148 -4.69 -1.83 -4.92
C VAL A 148 -6.14 -1.79 -5.40
N THR A 149 -6.74 -0.61 -5.38
CA THR A 149 -8.10 -0.35 -5.87
C THR A 149 -8.10 0.41 -7.17
N ASP A 150 -7.03 1.16 -7.42
CA ASP A 150 -6.84 1.94 -8.63
C ASP A 150 -5.35 2.07 -8.92
N LEU A 151 -4.96 1.90 -10.18
CA LEU A 151 -3.59 2.05 -10.65
C LEU A 151 -3.62 2.73 -12.02
N SER A 152 -2.99 3.91 -12.10
CA SER A 152 -2.79 4.63 -13.35
C SER A 152 -1.31 4.93 -13.52
N ILE A 153 -0.78 4.63 -14.69
CA ILE A 153 0.63 4.83 -15.05
C ILE A 153 0.68 5.77 -16.25
N THR A 154 1.46 6.83 -16.14
CA THR A 154 1.77 7.76 -17.23
C THR A 154 3.28 7.77 -17.43
N GLU A 155 3.75 7.16 -18.50
CA GLU A 155 5.16 7.16 -18.88
C GLU A 155 5.50 8.51 -19.54
N GLU A 156 6.57 9.18 -19.07
CA GLU A 156 6.85 10.57 -19.47
C GLU A 156 8.14 10.74 -20.27
N ALA A 157 9.15 9.93 -20.01
CA ALA A 157 10.46 10.05 -20.69
C ALA A 157 10.92 8.68 -21.14
N PHE A 158 11.51 8.63 -22.33
CA PHE A 158 11.96 7.40 -22.98
C PHE A 158 13.40 7.52 -23.46
N ASP A 159 14.09 6.39 -23.50
CA ASP A 159 15.36 6.28 -24.18
C ASP A 159 15.17 6.14 -25.71
N PRO A 160 16.25 6.14 -26.52
CA PRO A 160 16.13 5.95 -27.98
C PRO A 160 15.55 4.60 -28.42
N LEU A 161 15.49 3.62 -27.52
CA LEU A 161 14.91 2.29 -27.75
C LEU A 161 13.45 2.21 -27.24
N LEU A 162 12.88 3.36 -26.79
CA LEU A 162 11.53 3.48 -26.24
C LEU A 162 11.34 2.79 -24.88
N HIS A 163 12.42 2.55 -24.14
CA HIS A 163 12.28 2.12 -22.75
C HIS A 163 11.96 3.34 -21.88
N PRO A 164 10.94 3.27 -21.02
CA PRO A 164 10.60 4.38 -20.14
C PRO A 164 11.68 4.61 -19.09
N ILE A 165 12.10 5.86 -18.96
CA ILE A 165 13.08 6.32 -17.95
C ILE A 165 12.35 6.88 -16.74
N GLN A 166 11.19 7.48 -16.93
CA GLN A 166 10.37 8.09 -15.90
C GLN A 166 8.89 7.83 -16.14
N ALA A 167 8.16 7.61 -15.05
CA ALA A 167 6.71 7.53 -15.05
C ALA A 167 6.10 8.16 -13.80
N LYS A 168 4.91 8.73 -13.96
CA LYS A 168 4.02 9.08 -12.86
C LYS A 168 3.04 7.94 -12.64
N VAL A 169 2.88 7.56 -11.38
CA VAL A 169 2.00 6.47 -10.97
C VAL A 169 1.03 6.99 -9.91
N SER A 170 -0.27 6.96 -10.24
CA SER A 170 -1.34 7.24 -9.28
C SER A 170 -1.85 5.93 -8.70
N LEU A 171 -1.87 5.85 -7.37
CA LEU A 171 -2.24 4.66 -6.61
C LEU A 171 -3.42 4.95 -5.70
N GLY A 172 -4.48 4.17 -5.85
CA GLY A 172 -5.54 3.99 -4.87
C GLY A 172 -5.30 2.68 -4.11
N LEU A 173 -5.28 2.75 -2.78
CA LEU A 173 -5.03 1.60 -1.92
C LEU A 173 -6.12 1.51 -0.85
N ARG A 174 -6.66 0.32 -0.60
CA ARG A 174 -7.54 0.03 0.52
C ARG A 174 -6.79 -0.83 1.53
N VAL A 175 -6.80 -0.41 2.80
CA VAL A 175 -6.24 -1.23 3.90
C VAL A 175 -7.12 -2.45 4.10
N LEU A 176 -6.47 -3.62 4.16
CA LEU A 176 -7.12 -4.89 4.46
C LEU A 176 -7.13 -5.10 5.97
N SER A 177 -8.32 -5.30 6.53
CA SER A 177 -8.53 -5.52 7.95
C SER A 177 -8.65 -7.00 8.30
N VAL A 178 -8.89 -7.28 9.58
CA VAL A 178 -9.22 -8.63 10.05
C VAL A 178 -10.56 -9.13 9.53
N ASP A 179 -11.47 -8.22 9.13
CA ASP A 179 -12.76 -8.59 8.51
C ASP A 179 -12.55 -9.08 7.06
N ASP A 180 -11.47 -8.61 6.40
CA ASP A 180 -11.13 -9.04 5.04
C ASP A 180 -10.32 -10.36 5.04
N LEU A 181 -9.35 -10.50 5.96
CA LEU A 181 -8.34 -11.57 5.91
C LEU A 181 -8.43 -12.58 7.08
N GLY A 182 -9.20 -12.24 8.12
CA GLY A 182 -9.25 -13.02 9.36
C GLY A 182 -8.00 -12.88 10.23
N PHE A 183 -8.10 -13.29 11.51
CA PHE A 183 -7.03 -13.14 12.50
C PHE A 183 -5.86 -14.11 12.28
N SER A 184 -6.11 -15.29 11.73
CA SER A 184 -5.09 -16.32 11.48
C SER A 184 -4.22 -16.02 10.26
N HIS A 185 -4.69 -15.18 9.35
CA HIS A 185 -3.95 -14.78 8.16
C HIS A 185 -2.83 -13.80 8.50
N LYS A 186 -1.69 -13.90 7.78
CA LYS A 186 -0.54 -13.00 7.99
C LYS A 186 -0.90 -11.52 7.87
N GLY A 187 -1.74 -11.18 6.88
CA GLY A 187 -2.24 -9.81 6.71
C GLY A 187 -3.10 -9.33 7.87
N GLY A 188 -3.93 -10.20 8.46
CA GLY A 188 -4.72 -9.87 9.65
C GLY A 188 -3.83 -9.53 10.85
N SER A 189 -2.78 -10.32 11.11
CA SER A 189 -1.82 -10.01 12.19
C SER A 189 -1.05 -8.72 11.91
N LEU A 190 -0.69 -8.42 10.66
CA LEU A 190 -0.06 -7.15 10.28
C LEU A 190 -0.99 -5.96 10.47
N PHE A 191 -2.29 -6.12 10.13
CA PHE A 191 -3.29 -5.10 10.40
C PHE A 191 -3.43 -4.83 11.90
N MET A 192 -3.47 -5.87 12.74
CA MET A 192 -3.54 -5.70 14.19
C MET A 192 -2.33 -4.96 14.75
N ALA A 193 -1.13 -5.28 14.29
CA ALA A 193 0.08 -4.56 14.66
C ALA A 193 0.02 -3.08 14.25
N TYR A 194 -0.47 -2.80 13.03
CA TYR A 194 -0.68 -1.45 12.53
C TYR A 194 -1.69 -0.67 13.39
N LEU A 195 -2.81 -1.29 13.76
CA LEU A 195 -3.84 -0.67 14.61
C LEU A 195 -3.31 -0.39 16.01
N GLN A 196 -2.65 -1.36 16.64
CA GLN A 196 -2.03 -1.20 17.96
C GLN A 196 -1.01 -0.06 17.98
N GLN A 197 -0.24 0.09 16.91
CA GLN A 197 0.72 1.19 16.80
C GLN A 197 0.04 2.56 16.73
N LYS A 198 -1.09 2.67 16.02
CA LYS A 198 -1.91 3.89 16.01
C LYS A 198 -2.43 4.22 17.40
N GLU A 199 -2.91 3.23 18.14
CA GLU A 199 -3.39 3.41 19.51
C GLU A 199 -2.28 3.88 20.46
N GLN A 200 -1.08 3.29 20.33
CA GLN A 200 0.08 3.71 21.10
C GLN A 200 0.51 5.14 20.79
N LEU A 201 0.46 5.55 19.53
CA LEU A 201 0.75 6.93 19.12
C LEU A 201 -0.29 7.90 19.65
N ALA A 202 -1.58 7.53 19.63
CA ALA A 202 -2.66 8.36 20.19
C ALA A 202 -2.47 8.63 21.69
N LYS A 203 -2.00 7.64 22.45
CA LYS A 203 -1.71 7.78 23.89
C LYS A 203 -0.55 8.74 24.19
N ARG A 204 0.27 9.11 23.20
CA ARG A 204 1.39 10.06 23.38
C ARG A 204 0.97 11.52 23.29
N ILE A 205 -0.26 11.79 22.86
CA ILE A 205 -0.79 13.14 22.83
C ILE A 205 -1.03 13.57 24.31
N PRO A 206 -0.44 14.69 24.75
CA PRO A 206 -0.71 15.21 26.09
C PRO A 206 -2.21 15.48 26.24
N ALA A 207 -2.75 15.22 27.42
CA ALA A 207 -4.15 15.55 27.71
C ALA A 207 -4.37 17.05 27.45
N ALA A 208 -5.22 17.37 26.48
CA ALA A 208 -5.55 18.75 26.21
C ALA A 208 -6.30 19.33 27.41
N SER A 209 -5.81 20.45 27.94
CA SER A 209 -6.55 21.21 28.95
C SER A 209 -7.79 21.83 28.30
N LEU A 210 -8.95 21.69 28.91
CA LEU A 210 -10.18 22.37 28.45
C LEU A 210 -10.03 23.89 28.35
N SER A 211 -9.06 24.44 29.06
CA SER A 211 -8.69 25.86 28.98
C SER A 211 -8.24 26.32 27.60
N VAL A 212 -7.67 25.40 26.76
CA VAL A 212 -7.32 25.69 25.35
C VAL A 212 -8.57 26.08 24.55
N PHE A 213 -9.72 25.53 24.91
CA PHE A 213 -11.02 25.82 24.29
C PHE A 213 -11.78 26.94 25.01
N GLY A 214 -11.16 27.61 26.00
CA GLY A 214 -11.83 28.64 26.83
C GLY A 214 -12.87 28.07 27.78
N LEU A 215 -12.85 26.75 28.04
CA LEU A 215 -13.80 26.07 28.91
C LEU A 215 -13.20 25.79 30.28
N GLY A 216 -13.92 26.16 31.36
CA GLY A 216 -13.57 25.79 32.73
C GLY A 216 -14.02 24.40 33.14
N GLY A 217 -14.89 23.75 32.34
CA GLY A 217 -15.45 22.43 32.51
C GLY A 217 -16.39 22.08 31.36
N LEU A 218 -16.82 20.84 31.28
CA LEU A 218 -17.91 20.43 30.38
C LEU A 218 -19.26 20.75 31.07
N PRO A 219 -20.31 21.14 30.33
CA PRO A 219 -21.61 21.43 30.87
C PRO A 219 -22.26 20.22 31.52
#